data_e731053b4150f09d1bb2a70fd3c422ba
#
_entry.id   e731053b4150f09d1bb2a70fd3c422ba
#
_cell.length_a   1.000
_cell.length_b   1.000
_cell.length_c   1.000
_cell.angle_alpha   90.00
_cell.angle_beta   90.00
_cell.angle_gamma   90.00
#
_symmetry.space_group_name_H-M   'P 1'
#
loop_
_entity.id
_entity.type
_entity.pdbx_description
1 polymer ?
#
loop_
_entity_poly.entity_id
_entity_poly.type
_entity_poly.pdbx_seq_one_letter_code
_entity_poly.pdbx_strand_id
1 'polypeptide(L)'
;MILEMAVLNIRPGQAAGFEAAFLQAGDIIRSMPGYVSHELRRCVERPDEYLLLVRWESVEAHEEGFRKSPQYKQRKRLLDHFYDPFPVVSHYAPVAGAGG
;
A
#
# COMPACT_ATOMS: atom_id res chain seq x y z
N MET A 1 15.04 6.41 -4.80
CA MET A 1 13.70 5.80 -4.76
C MET A 1 13.45 5.23 -3.37
N ILE A 2 12.25 5.42 -2.86
CA ILE A 2 11.86 4.98 -1.51
C ILE A 2 10.81 3.89 -1.63
N LEU A 3 10.92 2.87 -0.78
CA LEU A 3 9.93 1.79 -0.67
C LEU A 3 9.03 2.05 0.53
N GLU A 4 7.74 2.20 0.28
CA GLU A 4 6.72 2.15 1.32
C GLU A 4 6.34 0.68 1.53
N MET A 5 6.25 0.25 2.79
CA MET A 5 5.86 -1.11 3.16
C MET A 5 4.80 -1.09 4.24
N ALA A 6 3.79 -1.93 4.10
CA ALA A 6 2.79 -2.14 5.14
C ALA A 6 2.32 -3.59 5.14
N VAL A 7 2.19 -4.17 6.32
CA VAL A 7 1.50 -5.45 6.50
C VAL A 7 0.02 -5.16 6.70
N LEU A 8 -0.82 -5.76 5.86
CA LEU A 8 -2.26 -5.57 5.88
C LEU A 8 -2.92 -6.82 6.44
N ASN A 9 -3.57 -6.67 7.58
CA ASN A 9 -4.34 -7.77 8.18
C ASN A 9 -5.81 -7.57 7.82
N ILE A 10 -6.35 -8.48 7.02
CA ILE A 10 -7.69 -8.38 6.48
C ILE A 10 -8.65 -9.16 7.38
N ARG A 11 -9.84 -8.62 7.61
CA ARG A 11 -10.86 -9.27 8.42
C ARG A 11 -11.19 -10.65 7.83
N PRO A 12 -11.36 -11.68 8.68
CA PRO A 12 -11.64 -13.04 8.21
C PRO A 12 -12.83 -13.09 7.25
N GLY A 13 -12.68 -13.86 6.19
CA GLY A 13 -13.74 -14.04 5.20
C GLY A 13 -13.87 -12.92 4.17
N GLN A 14 -13.01 -11.87 4.26
CA GLN A 14 -13.13 -10.70 3.37
C GLN A 14 -11.99 -10.57 2.36
N ALA A 15 -11.15 -11.58 2.22
CA ALA A 15 -9.99 -11.53 1.32
C ALA A 15 -10.40 -11.25 -0.14
N ALA A 16 -11.41 -11.94 -0.65
CA ALA A 16 -11.84 -11.74 -2.03
C ALA A 16 -12.39 -10.32 -2.28
N GLY A 17 -13.19 -9.81 -1.34
CA GLY A 17 -13.70 -8.44 -1.41
C GLY A 17 -12.58 -7.41 -1.34
N PHE A 18 -11.61 -7.64 -0.47
CA PHE A 18 -10.44 -6.77 -0.35
C PHE A 18 -9.64 -6.74 -1.66
N GLU A 19 -9.36 -7.90 -2.25
CA GLU A 19 -8.57 -7.95 -3.49
C GLU A 19 -9.26 -7.22 -4.62
N ALA A 20 -10.58 -7.37 -4.76
CA ALA A 20 -11.35 -6.65 -5.76
C ALA A 20 -11.30 -5.12 -5.54
N ALA A 21 -11.47 -4.68 -4.29
CA ALA A 21 -11.40 -3.26 -3.93
C ALA A 21 -9.98 -2.71 -4.14
N PHE A 22 -8.95 -3.50 -3.86
CA PHE A 22 -7.57 -3.10 -4.05
C PHE A 22 -7.25 -2.86 -5.53
N LEU A 23 -7.73 -3.71 -6.42
CA LEU A 23 -7.56 -3.50 -7.86
C LEU A 23 -8.20 -2.19 -8.31
N GLN A 24 -9.38 -1.89 -7.81
CA GLN A 24 -10.07 -0.63 -8.11
C GLN A 24 -9.31 0.58 -7.55
N ALA A 25 -8.78 0.47 -6.34
CA ALA A 25 -8.02 1.54 -5.70
C ALA A 25 -6.66 1.81 -6.37
N GLY A 26 -6.16 0.84 -7.15
CA GLY A 26 -4.87 0.98 -7.85
C GLY A 26 -4.82 2.15 -8.81
N ASP A 27 -5.92 2.44 -9.50
CA ASP A 27 -5.97 3.56 -10.44
C ASP A 27 -5.80 4.91 -9.74
N ILE A 28 -6.25 5.01 -8.50
CA ILE A 28 -6.13 6.24 -7.70
C ILE A 28 -4.66 6.52 -7.40
N ILE A 29 -3.94 5.54 -6.88
CA ILE A 29 -2.54 5.73 -6.48
C ILE A 29 -1.63 5.93 -7.70
N ARG A 30 -1.93 5.26 -8.82
CA ARG A 30 -1.14 5.41 -10.06
C ARG A 30 -1.18 6.82 -10.62
N SER A 31 -2.21 7.59 -10.32
CA SER A 31 -2.34 8.97 -10.81
C SER A 31 -1.50 9.97 -10.02
N MET A 32 -0.90 9.58 -8.90
CA MET A 32 -0.23 10.51 -8.01
C MET A 32 1.17 10.87 -8.48
N PRO A 33 1.55 12.18 -8.40
CA PRO A 33 2.93 12.58 -8.68
C PRO A 33 3.92 11.88 -7.75
N GLY A 34 5.02 11.42 -8.31
CA GLY A 34 6.05 10.70 -7.56
C GLY A 34 5.79 9.21 -7.34
N TYR A 35 4.63 8.72 -7.73
CA TYR A 35 4.37 7.28 -7.74
C TYR A 35 5.20 6.61 -8.84
N VAL A 36 5.80 5.46 -8.51
CA VAL A 36 6.61 4.69 -9.47
C VAL A 36 5.95 3.35 -9.78
N SER A 37 5.69 2.54 -8.76
CA SER A 37 5.07 1.21 -8.94
C SER A 37 4.53 0.71 -7.60
N HIS A 38 3.70 -0.31 -7.64
CA HIS A 38 3.29 -1.01 -6.42
C HIS A 38 3.03 -2.48 -6.72
N GLU A 39 3.05 -3.27 -5.65
CA GLU A 39 2.62 -4.66 -5.68
C GLU A 39 1.96 -5.03 -4.37
N LEU A 40 1.05 -6.00 -4.44
CA LEU A 40 0.40 -6.59 -3.30
C LEU A 40 0.71 -8.08 -3.32
N ARG A 41 1.21 -8.61 -2.19
CA ARG A 41 1.49 -10.03 -2.04
C ARG A 41 0.67 -10.60 -0.91
N ARG A 42 0.16 -11.80 -1.09
CA ARG A 42 -0.58 -12.53 -0.05
C ARG A 42 0.37 -13.44 0.69
N CYS A 43 0.31 -13.45 2.02
CA CYS A 43 1.11 -14.36 2.82
C CYS A 43 0.67 -15.80 2.58
N VAL A 44 1.63 -16.67 2.25
CA VAL A 44 1.33 -18.08 1.95
C VAL A 44 0.88 -18.81 3.21
N GLU A 45 1.51 -18.52 4.37
CA GLU A 45 1.22 -19.18 5.64
C GLU A 45 -0.02 -18.61 6.33
N ARG A 46 -0.36 -17.32 6.10
CA ARG A 46 -1.48 -16.63 6.73
C ARG A 46 -2.34 -15.94 5.66
N PRO A 47 -3.39 -16.63 5.16
CA PRO A 47 -4.13 -16.19 3.97
C PRO A 47 -4.87 -14.84 4.10
N ASP A 48 -5.09 -14.35 5.32
CA ASP A 48 -5.71 -13.04 5.54
C ASP A 48 -4.69 -11.92 5.72
N GLU A 49 -3.39 -12.23 5.60
CA GLU A 49 -2.33 -11.25 5.70
C GLU A 49 -1.76 -10.96 4.31
N TYR A 50 -1.59 -9.66 4.01
CA TYR A 50 -1.00 -9.19 2.76
C TYR A 50 0.17 -8.28 3.06
N LEU A 51 1.08 -8.17 2.09
CA LEU A 51 2.18 -7.24 2.11
C LEU A 51 1.99 -6.24 0.97
N LEU A 52 1.88 -4.96 1.33
CA LEU A 52 1.82 -3.88 0.36
C LEU A 52 3.22 -3.27 0.21
N LEU A 53 3.67 -3.14 -1.03
CA LEU A 53 4.93 -2.51 -1.39
C LEU A 53 4.63 -1.44 -2.42
N VAL A 54 5.01 -0.20 -2.13
CA VAL A 54 4.84 0.92 -3.07
C VAL A 54 6.16 1.65 -3.21
N ARG A 55 6.58 1.86 -4.46
CA ARG A 55 7.78 2.63 -4.74
C ARG A 55 7.40 4.06 -5.08
N TRP A 56 8.06 4.99 -4.39
CA TRP A 56 7.89 6.43 -4.55
C TRP A 56 9.22 7.08 -4.88
N GLU A 57 9.19 8.20 -5.60
CA GLU A 57 10.42 8.98 -5.86
C GLU A 57 11.01 9.51 -4.55
N SER A 58 10.17 9.84 -3.57
CA SER A 58 10.59 10.38 -2.28
C SER A 58 9.56 10.08 -1.20
N VAL A 59 9.96 10.20 0.08
CA VAL A 59 9.03 10.10 1.22
C VAL A 59 7.98 11.22 1.12
N GLU A 60 8.39 12.42 0.71
CA GLU A 60 7.50 13.58 0.61
C GLU A 60 6.40 13.35 -0.42
N ALA A 61 6.68 12.67 -1.53
CA ALA A 61 5.66 12.34 -2.52
C ALA A 61 4.52 11.51 -1.91
N HIS A 62 4.84 10.58 -1.01
CA HIS A 62 3.84 9.79 -0.30
C HIS A 62 3.20 10.59 0.84
N GLU A 63 4.01 11.10 1.79
CA GLU A 63 3.52 11.68 3.04
C GLU A 63 2.89 13.07 2.83
N GLU A 64 3.50 13.92 2.03
CA GLU A 64 3.02 15.28 1.78
C GLU A 64 2.11 15.34 0.56
N GLY A 65 2.44 14.61 -0.50
CA GLY A 65 1.65 14.59 -1.73
C GLY A 65 0.40 13.75 -1.60
N PHE A 66 0.57 12.42 -1.50
CA PHE A 66 -0.57 11.49 -1.55
C PHE A 66 -1.41 11.53 -0.27
N ARG A 67 -0.80 11.35 0.90
CA ARG A 67 -1.57 11.21 2.16
C ARG A 67 -2.38 12.47 2.52
N LYS A 68 -2.00 13.61 2.02
CA LYS A 68 -2.74 14.87 2.22
C LYS A 68 -3.67 15.22 1.08
N SER A 69 -3.80 14.36 0.08
CA SER A 69 -4.61 14.62 -1.10
C SER A 69 -6.05 14.13 -0.97
N PRO A 70 -6.98 14.69 -1.77
CA PRO A 70 -8.35 14.14 -1.87
C PRO A 70 -8.37 12.70 -2.37
N GLN A 71 -7.41 12.31 -3.22
CA GLN A 71 -7.29 10.96 -3.75
C GLN A 71 -7.03 9.95 -2.64
N TYR A 72 -6.25 10.31 -1.62
CA TYR A 72 -6.02 9.45 -0.48
C TYR A 72 -7.32 9.12 0.25
N LYS A 73 -8.20 10.12 0.42
CA LYS A 73 -9.51 9.92 1.04
C LYS A 73 -10.38 8.96 0.23
N GLN A 74 -10.33 9.03 -1.09
CA GLN A 74 -11.05 8.10 -1.95
C GLN A 74 -10.55 6.67 -1.76
N ARG A 75 -9.22 6.49 -1.70
CA ARG A 75 -8.61 5.20 -1.49
C ARG A 75 -8.97 4.62 -0.14
N LYS A 76 -8.99 5.43 0.91
CA LYS A 76 -9.40 5.02 2.26
C LYS A 76 -10.84 4.48 2.28
N ARG A 77 -11.75 5.14 1.60
CA ARG A 77 -13.15 4.68 1.54
C ARG A 77 -13.27 3.28 0.92
N LEU A 78 -12.40 2.94 -0.01
CA LEU A 78 -12.42 1.63 -0.64
C LEU A 78 -11.80 0.53 0.22
N LEU A 79 -10.81 0.86 1.07
CA LEU A 79 -9.93 -0.14 1.68
C LEU A 79 -9.98 -0.22 3.20
N ASP A 80 -10.18 0.90 3.91
CA ASP A 80 -9.93 0.95 5.35
C ASP A 80 -10.81 0.00 6.17
N HIS A 81 -12.04 -0.25 5.73
CA HIS A 81 -12.97 -1.12 6.44
C HIS A 81 -12.58 -2.60 6.40
N PHE A 82 -11.63 -2.99 5.55
CA PHE A 82 -11.13 -4.36 5.50
C PHE A 82 -10.06 -4.64 6.55
N TYR A 83 -9.41 -3.61 7.11
CA TYR A 83 -8.25 -3.77 7.97
C TYR A 83 -8.63 -4.01 9.43
N ASP A 84 -7.93 -4.96 10.08
CA ASP A 84 -8.00 -5.19 11.52
C ASP A 84 -6.77 -5.96 11.98
N PRO A 85 -5.82 -5.33 12.68
CA PRO A 85 -5.75 -3.91 13.06
C PRO A 85 -5.40 -3.01 11.89
N PHE A 86 -5.45 -1.70 12.13
CA PHE A 86 -5.05 -0.70 11.15
C PHE A 86 -3.54 -0.86 10.84
N PRO A 87 -3.14 -0.81 9.57
CA PRO A 87 -1.74 -1.02 9.21
C PRO A 87 -0.86 0.15 9.65
N VAL A 88 0.40 -0.18 9.98
CA VAL A 88 1.47 0.79 10.19
C VAL A 88 2.33 0.80 8.93
N VAL A 89 2.59 1.99 8.42
CA VAL A 89 3.38 2.19 7.21
C VAL A 89 4.81 2.60 7.58
N SER A 90 5.79 1.99 6.93
CA SER A 90 7.20 2.34 7.09
C SER A 90 7.83 2.59 5.73
N HIS A 91 8.88 3.39 5.70
CA HIS A 91 9.62 3.72 4.49
C HIS A 91 11.03 3.17 4.58
N TYR A 92 11.55 2.64 3.48
CA TYR A 92 12.85 2.01 3.40
C TYR A 92 13.65 2.61 2.25
N ALA A 93 14.88 2.96 2.53
CA ALA A 93 15.84 3.41 1.52
C ALA A 93 16.77 2.26 1.15
N PRO A 94 17.30 2.22 -0.09
CA PRO A 94 18.27 1.20 -0.45
C PRO A 94 19.55 1.35 0.35
N VAL A 95 20.19 0.20 0.64
CA VAL A 95 21.53 0.16 1.22
C VAL A 95 22.50 -0.13 0.09
N ALA A 96 23.45 0.77 -0.14
CA ALA A 96 24.39 0.64 -1.26
C ALA A 96 25.17 -0.68 -1.19
N GLY A 97 25.16 -1.43 -2.32
CA GLY A 97 25.88 -2.69 -2.43
C GLY A 97 25.23 -3.90 -1.75
N ALA A 98 24.07 -3.72 -1.10
CA ALA A 98 23.39 -4.80 -0.39
C ALA A 98 22.39 -5.57 -1.25
N GLY A 99 22.07 -5.07 -2.44
CA GLY A 99 21.20 -5.75 -3.39
C GLY A 99 22.01 -6.68 -4.31
N GLY A 100 21.36 -7.73 -4.78
CA GLY A 100 22.10 -8.67 -5.59
C GLY A 100 21.44 -8.96 -6.94
#